data_d9e33162d6785ff53fc09de50e5cf91e
#
_entry.id   d9e33162d6785ff53fc09de50e5cf91e
#
_cell.length_a   1.000
_cell.length_b   1.000
_cell.length_c   1.000
_cell.angle_alpha   90.00
_cell.angle_beta   90.00
_cell.angle_gamma   90.00
#
_symmetry.space_group_name_H-M   'P 1'
#
loop_
_entity.id
_entity.type
_entity.pdbx_description
1 polymer ?
#
loop_
_entity_poly.entity_id
_entity_poly.type
_entity_poly.pdbx_seq_one_letter_code
_entity_poly.pdbx_strand_id
1 'polypeptide(L)'
;MCIRDRENIEFYSVMRSIQALENSDVAIIMIDAKQGFEGQDMNILSLAVKYKKGIIIMVNKWDLIKKDNSSLREYVKNIQNKISPFSYIPIICSSVLKKQRILQTLEKSLEIFENRKQKISTSQLNNKILPEIQKYPPPSTKSKYIKIKYITQWPTNPP
;
A
#
# COMPACT_ATOMS: atom_id res chain seq x y z
N MET A 1 24.19 27.30 -12.99
CA MET A 1 23.15 26.57 -12.25
C MET A 1 23.84 25.36 -11.64
N CYS A 2 24.19 25.44 -10.36
CA CYS A 2 25.10 24.49 -9.70
C CYS A 2 24.41 23.15 -9.38
N ILE A 3 25.16 22.05 -9.53
CA ILE A 3 24.74 20.69 -9.18
C ILE A 3 24.25 20.62 -7.71
N ARG A 4 24.87 21.37 -6.80
CA ARG A 4 24.47 21.51 -5.38
C ARG A 4 23.03 21.98 -5.17
N ASP A 5 22.51 22.84 -6.02
CA ASP A 5 21.14 23.38 -5.86
C ASP A 5 20.08 22.34 -6.19
N ARG A 6 20.35 21.41 -7.12
CA ARG A 6 19.45 20.28 -7.44
C ARG A 6 19.42 19.26 -6.30
N GLU A 7 20.56 18.88 -5.77
CA GLU A 7 20.65 17.94 -4.64
C GLU A 7 19.91 18.48 -3.39
N ASN A 8 20.03 19.77 -3.10
CA ASN A 8 19.30 20.40 -2.02
C ASN A 8 17.79 20.42 -2.24
N ILE A 9 17.32 20.71 -3.46
CA ILE A 9 15.89 20.74 -3.79
C ILE A 9 15.30 19.33 -3.69
N GLU A 10 16.00 18.32 -4.19
CA GLU A 10 15.57 16.91 -4.07
C GLU A 10 15.52 16.46 -2.62
N PHE A 11 16.52 16.80 -1.83
CA PHE A 11 16.56 16.51 -0.39
C PHE A 11 15.38 17.14 0.37
N TYR A 12 15.09 18.41 0.15
CA TYR A 12 13.96 19.10 0.78
C TYR A 12 12.61 18.51 0.32
N SER A 13 12.50 18.09 -0.93
CA SER A 13 11.31 17.43 -1.46
C SER A 13 11.05 16.09 -0.77
N VAL A 14 12.09 15.28 -0.61
CA VAL A 14 12.03 13.99 0.10
C VAL A 14 11.63 14.19 1.56
N MET A 15 12.25 15.15 2.25
CA MET A 15 11.93 15.45 3.66
C MET A 15 10.47 15.87 3.86
N ARG A 16 9.94 16.72 2.96
CA ARG A 16 8.51 17.09 2.99
C ARG A 16 7.60 15.90 2.76
N SER A 17 7.97 15.01 1.85
CA SER A 17 7.20 13.79 1.58
C SER A 17 7.17 12.86 2.79
N ILE A 18 8.28 12.73 3.51
CA ILE A 18 8.37 11.95 4.74
C ILE A 18 7.49 12.58 5.83
N GLN A 19 7.58 13.89 6.04
CA GLN A 19 6.73 14.60 7.01
C GLN A 19 5.23 14.47 6.69
N ALA A 20 4.87 14.58 5.42
CA ALA A 20 3.48 14.38 4.97
C ALA A 20 3.01 12.94 5.26
N LEU A 21 3.85 11.94 5.01
CA LEU A 21 3.59 10.55 5.35
C LEU A 21 3.40 10.36 6.85
N GLU A 22 4.29 10.89 7.68
CA GLU A 22 4.21 10.76 9.14
C GLU A 22 2.91 11.32 9.72
N ASN A 23 2.42 12.42 9.17
CA ASN A 23 1.21 13.12 9.63
C ASN A 23 -0.08 12.65 8.95
N SER A 24 -0.02 11.71 7.99
CA SER A 24 -1.19 11.17 7.31
C SER A 24 -1.62 9.83 7.89
N ASP A 25 -2.88 9.45 7.70
CA ASP A 25 -3.38 8.11 7.99
C ASP A 25 -3.37 7.21 6.76
N VAL A 26 -3.64 7.79 5.59
CA VAL A 26 -3.69 7.08 4.31
C VAL A 26 -2.85 7.84 3.28
N ALA A 27 -1.97 7.14 2.59
CA ALA A 27 -1.15 7.64 1.51
C ALA A 27 -1.73 7.21 0.15
N ILE A 28 -1.95 8.17 -0.73
CA ILE A 28 -2.28 7.91 -2.13
C ILE A 28 -1.00 8.09 -2.96
N ILE A 29 -0.42 7.00 -3.41
CA ILE A 29 0.76 7.01 -4.27
C ILE A 29 0.29 7.17 -5.72
N MET A 30 0.58 8.33 -6.31
CA MET A 30 0.16 8.65 -7.67
C MET A 30 1.29 8.35 -8.66
N ILE A 31 1.02 7.51 -9.65
CA ILE A 31 1.96 7.14 -10.71
C ILE A 31 1.40 7.53 -12.09
N ASP A 32 2.28 7.75 -13.05
CA ASP A 32 1.92 8.01 -14.45
C ASP A 32 1.70 6.68 -15.19
N ALA A 33 0.56 6.52 -15.85
CA ALA A 33 0.23 5.32 -16.60
C ALA A 33 1.23 4.99 -17.73
N LYS A 34 1.89 6.01 -18.33
CA LYS A 34 2.88 5.83 -19.38
C LYS A 34 4.24 5.36 -18.85
N GLN A 35 4.66 5.88 -17.69
CA GLN A 35 5.92 5.51 -17.05
C GLN A 35 5.79 4.17 -16.32
N GLY A 36 4.61 3.91 -15.79
CA GLY A 36 4.36 2.72 -14.98
C GLY A 36 4.89 2.85 -13.56
N PHE A 37 5.05 1.72 -12.89
CA PHE A 37 5.55 1.67 -11.51
C PHE A 37 7.08 1.50 -11.53
N GLU A 38 7.80 2.48 -10.99
CA GLU A 38 9.25 2.57 -11.01
C GLU A 38 9.90 2.37 -9.63
N GLY A 39 11.25 2.38 -9.60
CA GLY A 39 12.00 2.18 -8.36
C GLY A 39 11.75 3.26 -7.30
N GLN A 40 11.53 4.52 -7.69
CA GLN A 40 11.19 5.60 -6.76
C GLN A 40 9.83 5.36 -6.09
N ASP A 41 8.85 4.86 -6.84
CA ASP A 41 7.52 4.53 -6.31
C ASP A 41 7.61 3.40 -5.28
N MET A 42 8.50 2.42 -5.52
CA MET A 42 8.78 1.34 -4.57
C MET A 42 9.40 1.89 -3.27
N ASN A 43 10.29 2.87 -3.34
CA ASN A 43 10.87 3.48 -2.16
C ASN A 43 9.80 4.22 -1.33
N ILE A 44 8.90 4.96 -1.99
CA ILE A 44 7.77 5.64 -1.33
C ILE A 44 6.81 4.61 -0.72
N LEU A 45 6.49 3.54 -1.45
CA LEU A 45 5.67 2.45 -0.96
C LEU A 45 6.28 1.81 0.30
N SER A 46 7.56 1.51 0.26
CA SER A 46 8.30 0.91 1.39
C SER A 46 8.29 1.83 2.62
N LEU A 47 8.42 3.14 2.43
CA LEU A 47 8.29 4.12 3.50
C LEU A 47 6.87 4.14 4.08
N ALA A 48 5.83 4.14 3.23
CA ALA A 48 4.45 4.13 3.67
C ALA A 48 4.11 2.87 4.49
N VAL A 49 4.64 1.72 4.08
CA VAL A 49 4.54 0.45 4.83
C VAL A 49 5.28 0.55 6.17
N LYS A 50 6.51 1.07 6.16
CA LYS A 50 7.32 1.27 7.39
C LYS A 50 6.59 2.14 8.41
N TYR A 51 5.94 3.21 7.95
CA TYR A 51 5.13 4.10 8.79
C TYR A 51 3.72 3.57 9.07
N LYS A 52 3.42 2.33 8.67
CA LYS A 52 2.13 1.65 8.90
C LYS A 52 0.93 2.46 8.40
N LYS A 53 1.05 3.13 7.26
CA LYS A 53 -0.02 3.92 6.67
C LYS A 53 -0.98 3.05 5.85
N GLY A 54 -2.24 3.48 5.71
CA GLY A 54 -3.10 2.96 4.66
C GLY A 54 -2.52 3.36 3.30
N ILE A 55 -2.60 2.51 2.29
CA ILE A 55 -1.95 2.77 0.99
C ILE A 55 -2.92 2.49 -0.14
N ILE A 56 -2.95 3.41 -1.11
CA ILE A 56 -3.62 3.25 -2.41
C ILE A 56 -2.63 3.63 -3.50
N ILE A 57 -2.59 2.87 -4.56
CA ILE A 57 -1.86 3.25 -5.79
C ILE A 57 -2.88 3.80 -6.78
N MET A 58 -2.72 5.06 -7.16
CA MET A 58 -3.53 5.75 -8.15
C MET A 58 -2.74 5.90 -9.44
N VAL A 59 -3.11 5.14 -10.47
CA VAL A 59 -2.51 5.24 -11.81
C VAL A 59 -3.21 6.36 -12.57
N ASN A 60 -2.55 7.52 -12.68
CA ASN A 60 -3.09 8.69 -13.37
C ASN A 60 -2.75 8.66 -14.86
N LYS A 61 -3.43 9.50 -15.63
CA LYS A 61 -3.33 9.62 -17.09
C LYS A 61 -3.72 8.34 -17.84
N TRP A 62 -4.64 7.56 -17.28
CA TRP A 62 -5.15 6.32 -17.90
C TRP A 62 -5.84 6.56 -19.25
N ASP A 63 -6.30 7.78 -19.50
CA ASP A 63 -6.88 8.20 -20.77
C ASP A 63 -5.90 8.19 -21.94
N LEU A 64 -4.58 8.20 -21.68
CA LEU A 64 -3.52 8.16 -22.68
C LEU A 64 -3.11 6.72 -23.08
N ILE A 65 -3.62 5.72 -22.37
CA ILE A 65 -3.37 4.31 -22.69
C ILE A 65 -4.45 3.80 -23.66
N LYS A 66 -4.03 3.06 -24.69
CA LYS A 66 -4.99 2.42 -25.62
C LYS A 66 -5.87 1.46 -24.85
N LYS A 67 -7.18 1.65 -24.95
CA LYS A 67 -8.16 0.92 -24.16
C LYS A 67 -8.46 -0.45 -24.81
N ASP A 68 -7.84 -1.49 -24.28
CA ASP A 68 -8.31 -2.86 -24.38
C ASP A 68 -8.71 -3.36 -22.99
N ASN A 69 -9.82 -4.11 -22.89
CA ASN A 69 -10.27 -4.64 -21.60
C ASN A 69 -9.27 -5.64 -20.98
N SER A 70 -8.42 -6.26 -21.82
CA SER A 70 -7.30 -7.09 -21.39
C SER A 70 -6.16 -6.26 -20.81
N SER A 71 -5.88 -5.07 -21.36
CA SER A 71 -4.76 -4.22 -20.99
C SER A 71 -4.87 -3.67 -19.55
N LEU A 72 -6.07 -3.36 -19.07
CA LEU A 72 -6.25 -2.90 -17.68
C LEU A 72 -5.89 -3.99 -16.66
N ARG A 73 -6.41 -5.20 -16.86
CA ARG A 73 -6.15 -6.34 -15.96
C ARG A 73 -4.68 -6.70 -15.93
N GLU A 74 -4.07 -6.74 -17.10
CA GLU A 74 -2.66 -7.04 -17.26
C GLU A 74 -1.77 -5.97 -16.63
N TYR A 75 -2.09 -4.70 -16.83
CA TYR A 75 -1.37 -3.58 -16.24
C TYR A 75 -1.42 -3.63 -14.70
N VAL A 76 -2.61 -3.82 -14.13
CA VAL A 76 -2.78 -3.96 -12.67
C VAL A 76 -2.01 -5.17 -12.15
N LYS A 77 -2.09 -6.32 -12.84
CA LYS A 77 -1.35 -7.53 -12.46
C LYS A 77 0.17 -7.31 -12.50
N ASN A 78 0.67 -6.58 -13.47
CA ASN A 78 2.09 -6.24 -13.56
C ASN A 78 2.55 -5.39 -12.38
N ILE A 79 1.76 -4.40 -11.95
CA ILE A 79 2.06 -3.62 -10.74
C ILE A 79 1.98 -4.53 -9.50
N GLN A 80 0.95 -5.37 -9.36
CA GLN A 80 0.81 -6.28 -8.23
C GLN A 80 2.01 -7.23 -8.08
N ASN A 81 2.55 -7.71 -9.20
CA ASN A 81 3.76 -8.54 -9.19
C ASN A 81 4.98 -7.76 -8.70
N LYS A 82 5.11 -6.49 -9.13
CA LYS A 82 6.24 -5.62 -8.71
C LYS A 82 6.19 -5.27 -7.23
N ILE A 83 5.00 -5.04 -6.68
CA ILE A 83 4.83 -4.67 -5.27
C ILE A 83 4.73 -5.87 -4.32
N SER A 84 4.91 -7.09 -4.80
CA SER A 84 4.90 -8.29 -3.93
C SER A 84 5.86 -8.11 -2.74
N PRO A 85 5.47 -8.49 -1.49
CA PRO A 85 4.28 -9.23 -1.08
C PRO A 85 3.00 -8.38 -0.83
N PHE A 86 3.00 -7.08 -1.14
CA PHE A 86 1.91 -6.14 -0.85
C PHE A 86 0.83 -6.12 -1.93
N SER A 87 0.58 -7.24 -2.62
CA SER A 87 -0.40 -7.36 -3.72
C SER A 87 -1.85 -7.06 -3.32
N TYR A 88 -2.14 -6.99 -2.01
CA TYR A 88 -3.45 -6.60 -1.47
C TYR A 88 -3.74 -5.10 -1.56
N ILE A 89 -2.73 -4.27 -1.84
CA ILE A 89 -2.91 -2.82 -1.98
C ILE A 89 -3.80 -2.52 -3.17
N PRO A 90 -4.87 -1.73 -3.00
CA PRO A 90 -5.76 -1.37 -4.10
C PRO A 90 -5.07 -0.47 -5.11
N ILE A 91 -5.27 -0.80 -6.39
CA ILE A 91 -4.75 -0.05 -7.53
C ILE A 91 -5.94 0.48 -8.32
N ILE A 92 -6.03 1.80 -8.48
CA ILE A 92 -7.11 2.47 -9.19
C ILE A 92 -6.55 3.24 -10.38
N CYS A 93 -6.96 2.86 -11.59
CA CYS A 93 -6.59 3.58 -12.80
C CYS A 93 -7.57 4.73 -13.03
N SER A 94 -7.07 5.94 -13.06
CA SER A 94 -7.82 7.19 -13.07
C SER A 94 -7.31 8.16 -14.16
N SER A 95 -8.10 9.17 -14.45
CA SER A 95 -7.68 10.33 -15.22
C SER A 95 -8.13 11.59 -14.51
N VAL A 96 -7.19 12.35 -13.98
CA VAL A 96 -7.47 13.63 -13.33
C VAL A 96 -8.01 14.61 -14.36
N LEU A 97 -7.44 14.66 -15.55
CA LEU A 97 -7.87 15.56 -16.64
C LEU A 97 -9.34 15.30 -17.05
N LYS A 98 -9.75 14.04 -17.14
CA LYS A 98 -11.11 13.62 -17.50
C LYS A 98 -12.02 13.43 -16.29
N LYS A 99 -11.56 13.75 -15.10
CA LYS A 99 -12.26 13.58 -13.82
C LYS A 99 -12.82 12.14 -13.61
N GLN A 100 -12.10 11.13 -14.14
CA GLN A 100 -12.54 9.74 -14.06
C GLN A 100 -11.97 9.06 -12.80
N ARG A 101 -12.82 8.39 -12.03
CA ARG A 101 -12.51 7.59 -10.84
C ARG A 101 -11.76 8.32 -9.71
N ILE A 102 -11.79 9.66 -9.68
CA ILE A 102 -11.18 10.44 -8.58
C ILE A 102 -11.98 10.21 -7.30
N LEU A 103 -13.31 10.36 -7.36
CA LEU A 103 -14.18 10.14 -6.20
C LEU A 103 -14.05 8.70 -5.68
N GLN A 104 -13.98 7.71 -6.57
CA GLN A 104 -13.76 6.32 -6.19
C GLN A 104 -12.43 6.12 -5.41
N THR A 105 -11.38 6.87 -5.78
CA THR A 105 -10.11 6.83 -5.04
C THR A 105 -10.26 7.41 -3.63
N LEU A 106 -11.01 8.51 -3.49
CA LEU A 106 -11.29 9.11 -2.18
C LEU A 106 -12.17 8.22 -1.31
N GLU A 107 -13.25 7.65 -1.86
CA GLU A 107 -14.11 6.68 -1.17
C GLU A 107 -13.30 5.48 -0.68
N LYS A 108 -12.41 4.95 -1.54
CA LYS A 108 -11.53 3.84 -1.15
C LYS A 108 -10.53 4.23 -0.05
N SER A 109 -10.08 5.49 -0.03
CA SER A 109 -9.21 5.97 1.04
C SER A 109 -9.93 6.06 2.39
N LEU A 110 -11.19 6.46 2.40
CA LEU A 110 -12.03 6.45 3.60
C LEU A 110 -12.27 5.02 4.10
N GLU A 111 -12.59 4.09 3.20
CA GLU A 111 -12.74 2.67 3.55
C GLU A 111 -11.48 2.10 4.21
N ILE A 112 -10.31 2.39 3.66
CA ILE A 112 -9.03 1.95 4.22
C ILE A 112 -8.80 2.60 5.59
N PHE A 113 -9.12 3.87 5.74
CA PHE A 113 -9.01 4.57 7.01
C PHE A 113 -9.87 3.93 8.10
N GLU A 114 -11.14 3.61 7.79
CA GLU A 114 -12.03 2.93 8.74
C GLU A 114 -11.55 1.51 9.04
N ASN A 115 -11.11 0.76 8.03
CA ASN A 115 -10.56 -0.59 8.22
C ASN A 115 -9.32 -0.59 9.15
N ARG A 116 -8.50 0.46 9.09
CA ARG A 116 -7.33 0.61 9.98
C ARG A 116 -7.71 0.84 11.45
N LYS A 117 -8.91 1.32 11.73
CA LYS A 117 -9.42 1.54 13.09
C LYS A 117 -10.20 0.35 13.63
N GLN A 118 -10.52 -0.60 12.76
CA GLN A 118 -11.39 -1.71 13.13
C GLN A 118 -10.75 -2.60 14.21
N LYS A 119 -11.46 -2.77 15.31
CA LYS A 119 -11.06 -3.67 16.38
C LYS A 119 -11.83 -4.99 16.24
N ILE A 120 -11.08 -6.07 16.17
CA ILE A 120 -11.63 -7.43 16.13
C ILE A 120 -11.50 -8.02 17.55
N SER A 121 -12.57 -8.63 18.04
CA SER A 121 -12.50 -9.26 19.36
C SER A 121 -11.47 -10.40 19.36
N THR A 122 -10.75 -10.55 20.47
CA THR A 122 -9.73 -11.58 20.64
C THR A 122 -10.28 -12.98 20.39
N SER A 123 -11.52 -13.23 20.78
CA SER A 123 -12.21 -14.51 20.54
C SER A 123 -12.37 -14.77 19.03
N GLN A 124 -12.89 -13.79 18.28
CA GLN A 124 -13.05 -13.92 16.82
C GLN A 124 -11.71 -14.12 16.11
N LEU A 125 -10.68 -13.39 16.55
CA LEU A 125 -9.34 -13.47 15.99
C LEU A 125 -8.75 -14.88 16.20
N ASN A 126 -8.82 -15.41 17.43
CA ASN A 126 -8.31 -16.74 17.72
C ASN A 126 -9.12 -17.85 17.05
N ASN A 127 -10.44 -17.75 17.02
CA ASN A 127 -11.29 -18.75 16.37
C ASN A 127 -11.07 -18.85 14.86
N LYS A 128 -10.70 -17.74 14.18
CA LYS A 128 -10.46 -17.73 12.72
C LYS A 128 -9.01 -18.03 12.36
N ILE A 129 -8.04 -17.45 13.07
CA ILE A 129 -6.63 -17.46 12.65
C ILE A 129 -5.85 -18.65 13.23
N LEU A 130 -6.12 -19.05 14.49
CA LEU A 130 -5.38 -20.17 15.07
C LEU A 130 -5.50 -21.49 14.28
N PRO A 131 -6.69 -21.88 13.76
CA PRO A 131 -6.81 -23.07 12.93
C PRO A 131 -5.97 -22.99 11.62
N GLU A 132 -5.89 -21.80 11.00
CA GLU A 132 -5.09 -21.62 9.79
C GLU A 132 -3.58 -21.69 10.10
N ILE A 133 -3.12 -21.11 11.20
CA ILE A 133 -1.72 -21.21 11.64
C ILE A 133 -1.36 -22.66 11.98
N GLN A 134 -2.29 -23.44 12.52
CA GLN A 134 -2.05 -24.86 12.81
C GLN A 134 -1.88 -25.70 11.54
N LYS A 135 -2.57 -25.34 10.45
CA LYS A 135 -2.39 -25.98 9.14
C LYS A 135 -1.04 -25.63 8.51
N TYR A 136 -0.60 -24.38 8.71
CA TYR A 136 0.66 -23.84 8.17
C TYR A 136 1.53 -23.28 9.28
N PRO A 137 2.14 -24.18 10.11
CA PRO A 137 2.92 -23.72 11.25
C PRO A 137 4.15 -22.93 10.81
N PRO A 138 4.58 -21.93 11.60
CA PRO A 138 5.79 -21.18 11.32
C PRO A 138 7.02 -22.11 11.32
N PRO A 139 8.08 -21.78 10.56
CA PRO A 139 9.27 -22.59 10.48
C PRO A 139 9.90 -22.79 11.87
N SER A 140 10.38 -24.00 12.12
CA SER A 140 11.04 -24.33 13.38
C SER A 140 12.38 -23.59 13.51
N THR A 141 12.65 -23.05 14.70
CA THR A 141 13.91 -22.39 15.01
C THR A 141 14.74 -23.30 15.93
N LYS A 142 15.97 -23.66 15.53
CA LYS A 142 16.86 -24.52 16.30
C LYS A 142 16.20 -25.83 16.78
N SER A 143 15.56 -26.54 15.85
CA SER A 143 14.87 -27.83 16.10
C SER A 143 13.70 -27.77 17.11
N LYS A 144 13.21 -26.59 17.46
CA LYS A 144 12.02 -26.43 18.31
C LYS A 144 10.84 -25.91 17.48
N TYR A 145 9.71 -26.63 17.57
CA TYR A 145 8.45 -26.18 16.96
C TYR A 145 7.88 -24.99 17.71
N ILE A 146 7.55 -23.93 16.96
CA ILE A 146 6.90 -22.75 17.50
C ILE A 146 5.38 -23.03 17.53
N LYS A 147 4.79 -23.11 18.70
CA LYS A 147 3.34 -23.26 18.88
C LYS A 147 2.73 -21.91 19.29
N ILE A 148 2.00 -21.29 18.39
CA ILE A 148 1.21 -20.07 18.70
C ILE A 148 -0.04 -20.50 19.44
N LYS A 149 -0.19 -20.04 20.68
CA LYS A 149 -1.34 -20.40 21.55
C LYS A 149 -2.43 -19.33 21.56
N TYR A 150 -2.06 -18.09 21.29
CA TYR A 150 -2.94 -16.95 21.47
C TYR A 150 -2.52 -15.78 20.62
N ILE A 151 -3.50 -15.05 20.05
CA ILE A 151 -3.30 -13.87 19.19
C ILE A 151 -4.22 -12.77 19.72
N THR A 152 -3.70 -11.57 19.86
CA THR A 152 -4.47 -10.37 20.19
C THR A 152 -4.04 -9.21 19.32
N GLN A 153 -4.95 -8.30 19.06
CA GLN A 153 -4.62 -7.03 18.43
C GLN A 153 -3.92 -6.11 19.43
N TRP A 154 -2.95 -5.38 18.93
CA TRP A 154 -2.31 -4.32 19.71
C TRP A 154 -3.22 -3.09 19.80
N PRO A 155 -3.28 -2.35 20.92
CA PRO A 155 -4.16 -1.19 21.08
C PRO A 155 -3.66 0.07 20.37
N THR A 156 -3.20 -0.07 19.12
CA THR A 156 -2.69 1.04 18.27
C THR A 156 -3.50 1.12 16.98
N ASN A 157 -3.36 2.20 16.23
CA ASN A 157 -3.91 2.36 14.89
C ASN A 157 -2.75 2.43 13.87
N PRO A 158 -2.56 1.43 13.00
CA PRO A 158 -3.32 0.16 12.94
C PRO A 158 -3.01 -0.75 14.12
N PRO A 159 -3.98 -1.62 14.50
CA PRO A 159 -3.82 -2.56 15.59
C PRO A 159 -2.84 -3.69 15.29
#